data_94da04ea5a7c967b9a4aea81b5d15575
#
_entry.id   94da04ea5a7c967b9a4aea81b5d15575
#
_cell.length_a   1.000
_cell.length_b   1.000
_cell.length_c   1.000
_cell.angle_alpha   90.00
_cell.angle_beta   90.00
_cell.angle_gamma   90.00
#
_symmetry.space_group_name_H-M   'P 1'
#
loop_
_entity.id
_entity.type
_entity.pdbx_description
1 polymer ?
#
loop_
_entity_poly.entity_id
_entity_poly.type
_entity_poly.pdbx_seq_one_letter_code
_entity_poly.pdbx_strand_id
1 'polypeptide(L)'
;DKNGDGGVHKYSTDDRQILGHTNPDWIIGLNNSFTYKNFDLSVFAMARYGQTINSDLLGYYTAEQSVTKNQLAGVDYWTEDNQGAYFPRPGTGDGSFIKIKNITLGYTLPANISRKVLMEKCRIYATAYNPFIFVKDKQLKDTDPETNGSDAFPTYRQFVFGVNLTF
;
A
#
# COMPACT_ATOMS: atom_id res chain seq x y z
N ASP A 1 -19.35 18.07 17.56
CA ASP A 1 -19.83 18.86 18.70
C ASP A 1 -20.05 17.93 19.88
N LYS A 2 -18.99 17.73 20.69
CA LYS A 2 -19.02 16.83 21.85
C LYS A 2 -19.52 17.59 23.11
N ASN A 3 -19.33 18.88 23.12
CA ASN A 3 -19.75 19.74 24.26
C ASN A 3 -21.20 20.21 24.13
N GLY A 4 -21.87 19.99 23.00
CA GLY A 4 -23.30 20.29 22.79
C GLY A 4 -23.60 21.79 22.70
N ASP A 5 -22.60 22.63 22.40
CA ASP A 5 -22.80 24.08 22.31
C ASP A 5 -23.44 24.54 21.00
N GLY A 6 -23.68 23.59 20.06
CA GLY A 6 -24.28 23.84 18.75
C GLY A 6 -23.36 24.65 17.80
N GLY A 7 -22.14 24.88 18.21
CA GLY A 7 -21.18 25.70 17.51
C GLY A 7 -20.49 24.95 16.36
N VAL A 8 -21.07 24.95 15.20
CA VAL A 8 -20.47 24.35 13.97
C VAL A 8 -19.13 25.01 13.61
N HIS A 9 -18.82 26.15 14.21
CA HIS A 9 -17.64 26.96 13.85
C HIS A 9 -16.66 27.22 15.01
N LYS A 10 -16.91 26.69 16.20
CA LYS A 10 -16.05 26.89 17.37
C LYS A 10 -15.54 25.55 17.89
N TYR A 11 -14.39 25.15 17.38
CA TYR A 11 -13.71 23.97 17.90
C TYR A 11 -13.01 24.30 19.22
N SER A 12 -13.33 23.58 20.27
CA SER A 12 -12.65 23.67 21.55
C SER A 12 -11.77 22.43 21.78
N THR A 13 -10.90 22.51 22.78
CA THR A 13 -10.11 21.34 23.21
C THR A 13 -10.99 20.20 23.70
N ASP A 14 -12.21 20.51 24.13
CA ASP A 14 -13.18 19.54 24.67
C ASP A 14 -13.84 18.70 23.57
N ASP A 15 -13.78 19.16 22.30
CA ASP A 15 -14.27 18.44 21.11
C ASP A 15 -13.28 17.40 20.61
N ARG A 16 -12.09 17.30 21.19
CA ARG A 16 -11.09 16.33 20.77
C ARG A 16 -11.53 14.90 21.05
N GLN A 17 -11.43 14.06 20.05
CA GLN A 17 -11.72 12.64 20.12
C GLN A 17 -10.53 11.83 19.60
N ILE A 18 -10.36 10.64 20.17
CA ILE A 18 -9.41 9.66 19.64
C ILE A 18 -10.08 9.00 18.42
N LEU A 19 -9.52 9.22 17.24
CA LEU A 19 -10.03 8.66 15.98
C LEU A 19 -9.51 7.24 15.72
N GLY A 20 -8.43 6.85 16.38
CA GLY A 20 -7.79 5.56 16.22
C GLY A 20 -6.32 5.62 16.62
N HIS A 21 -5.57 4.62 16.21
CA HIS A 21 -4.14 4.52 16.50
C HIS A 21 -3.35 4.19 15.23
N THR A 22 -2.12 4.67 15.18
CA THR A 22 -1.24 4.49 14.00
C THR A 22 -0.56 3.13 13.98
N ASN A 23 -0.48 2.45 15.12
CA ASN A 23 0.08 1.11 15.18
C ASN A 23 -0.97 0.09 14.74
N PRO A 24 -0.65 -0.87 13.88
CA PRO A 24 -1.57 -1.93 13.53
C PRO A 24 -1.79 -2.89 14.70
N ASP A 25 -3.00 -3.42 14.85
CA ASP A 25 -3.31 -4.48 15.81
C ASP A 25 -2.60 -5.78 15.43
N TRP A 26 -2.50 -6.04 14.11
CA TRP A 26 -1.90 -7.24 13.57
C TRP A 26 -1.00 -6.95 12.37
N ILE A 27 0.15 -7.61 12.35
CA ILE A 27 1.05 -7.68 11.19
C ILE A 27 1.28 -9.15 10.90
N ILE A 28 0.94 -9.56 9.68
CA ILE A 28 1.08 -10.95 9.23
C ILE A 28 2.00 -10.95 8.00
N GLY A 29 3.02 -11.80 8.02
CA GLY A 29 3.87 -12.10 6.87
C GLY A 29 3.69 -13.56 6.46
N LEU A 30 3.47 -13.80 5.17
CA LEU A 30 3.32 -15.14 4.62
C LEU A 30 4.31 -15.31 3.47
N ASN A 31 5.23 -16.26 3.64
CA ASN A 31 6.17 -16.64 2.59
C ASN A 31 5.88 -18.06 2.14
N ASN A 32 5.52 -18.22 0.88
CA ASN A 32 5.26 -19.53 0.26
C ASN A 32 6.27 -19.79 -0.85
N SER A 33 6.77 -21.03 -0.90
CA SER A 33 7.65 -21.50 -1.96
C SER A 33 7.15 -22.83 -2.48
N PHE A 34 7.01 -22.91 -3.79
CA PHE A 34 6.55 -24.10 -4.50
C PHE A 34 7.60 -24.52 -5.52
N THR A 35 7.88 -25.81 -5.58
CA THR A 35 8.76 -26.37 -6.59
C THR A 35 8.04 -27.51 -7.30
N TYR A 36 7.99 -27.41 -8.62
CA TYR A 36 7.41 -28.46 -9.44
C TYR A 36 8.31 -28.71 -10.67
N LYS A 37 8.90 -29.89 -10.72
CA LYS A 37 9.90 -30.26 -11.74
C LYS A 37 11.02 -29.21 -11.80
N ASN A 38 11.09 -28.49 -12.89
CA ASN A 38 12.12 -27.49 -13.17
C ASN A 38 11.67 -26.05 -12.82
N PHE A 39 10.44 -25.87 -12.38
CA PHE A 39 9.89 -24.58 -11.99
C PHE A 39 9.96 -24.39 -10.48
N ASP A 40 10.28 -23.18 -10.06
CA ASP A 40 10.17 -22.70 -8.70
C ASP A 40 9.37 -21.40 -8.68
N LEU A 41 8.45 -21.30 -7.74
CA LEU A 41 7.63 -20.12 -7.49
C LEU A 41 7.77 -19.73 -6.01
N SER A 42 8.12 -18.49 -5.76
CA SER A 42 8.13 -17.91 -4.41
C SER A 42 7.23 -16.69 -4.37
N VAL A 43 6.38 -16.60 -3.34
CA VAL A 43 5.46 -15.48 -3.12
C VAL A 43 5.57 -15.03 -1.68
N PHE A 44 5.87 -13.76 -1.48
CA PHE A 44 5.80 -13.13 -0.17
C PHE A 44 4.67 -12.11 -0.12
N ALA A 45 3.75 -12.35 0.80
CA ALA A 45 2.63 -11.47 1.10
C ALA A 45 2.74 -10.91 2.51
N MET A 46 2.28 -9.69 2.71
CA MET A 46 2.19 -9.02 3.99
C MET A 46 0.79 -8.42 4.17
N ALA A 47 0.26 -8.51 5.38
CA ALA A 47 -0.95 -7.83 5.78
C ALA A 47 -0.71 -7.00 7.04
N ARG A 48 -1.33 -5.83 7.09
CA ARG A 48 -1.49 -5.02 8.32
C ARG A 48 -2.98 -4.77 8.54
N TYR A 49 -3.41 -4.82 9.78
CA TYR A 49 -4.80 -4.64 10.13
C TYR A 49 -4.94 -3.80 11.39
N GLY A 50 -5.98 -2.94 11.42
CA GLY A 50 -6.38 -2.16 12.60
C GLY A 50 -5.64 -0.84 12.77
N GLN A 51 -4.78 -0.43 11.84
CA GLN A 51 -4.12 0.88 11.89
C GLN A 51 -5.01 1.98 11.29
N THR A 52 -4.96 3.14 11.91
CA THR A 52 -5.50 4.38 11.33
C THR A 52 -4.35 5.17 10.73
N ILE A 53 -4.48 5.58 9.50
CA ILE A 53 -3.49 6.43 8.84
C ILE A 53 -4.09 7.78 8.49
N ASN A 54 -3.23 8.80 8.46
CA ASN A 54 -3.56 10.11 7.93
C ASN A 54 -2.76 10.31 6.66
N SER A 55 -3.42 10.29 5.51
CA SER A 55 -2.78 10.53 4.22
C SER A 55 -2.60 12.01 4.01
N ASP A 56 -1.35 12.48 4.05
CA ASP A 56 -0.99 13.86 3.76
C ASP A 56 -1.36 14.23 2.32
N LEU A 57 -1.22 13.29 1.38
CA LEU A 57 -1.63 13.46 -0.01
C LEU A 57 -3.13 13.76 -0.11
N LEU A 58 -3.99 12.94 0.50
CA LEU A 58 -5.43 13.15 0.50
C LEU A 58 -5.77 14.45 1.23
N GLY A 59 -5.18 14.69 2.41
CA GLY A 59 -5.40 15.92 3.18
C GLY A 59 -5.06 17.18 2.39
N TYR A 60 -4.03 17.12 1.54
CA TYR A 60 -3.60 18.25 0.72
C TYR A 60 -4.48 18.49 -0.50
N TYR A 61 -4.91 17.42 -1.19
CA TYR A 61 -5.66 17.51 -2.45
C TYR A 61 -7.18 17.47 -2.28
N THR A 62 -7.69 17.20 -1.07
CA THR A 62 -9.14 17.26 -0.77
C THR A 62 -9.56 18.56 -0.10
N ALA A 63 -8.62 19.41 0.29
CA ALA A 63 -8.94 20.73 0.83
C ALA A 63 -9.42 21.66 -0.29
N GLU A 64 -10.60 22.23 -0.12
CA GLU A 64 -11.25 23.16 -1.09
C GLU A 64 -10.43 24.43 -1.39
N GLN A 65 -9.36 24.67 -0.67
CA GLN A 65 -8.68 25.96 -0.59
C GLN A 65 -7.90 26.39 -1.82
N SER A 66 -7.99 25.74 -2.95
CA SER A 66 -7.15 26.20 -4.06
C SER A 66 -7.73 25.96 -5.44
N VAL A 67 -8.32 26.99 -6.01
CA VAL A 67 -8.53 27.13 -7.47
C VAL A 67 -7.22 27.01 -8.28
N THR A 68 -6.09 26.95 -7.61
CA THR A 68 -4.75 26.86 -8.23
C THR A 68 -4.15 25.44 -8.20
N LYS A 69 -4.81 24.46 -7.58
CA LYS A 69 -4.30 23.10 -7.45
C LYS A 69 -5.23 22.11 -8.13
N ASN A 70 -4.64 21.09 -8.76
CA ASN A 70 -5.39 19.95 -9.25
C ASN A 70 -5.95 19.15 -8.07
N GLN A 71 -7.16 18.66 -8.23
CA GLN A 71 -7.85 17.83 -7.24
C GLN A 71 -7.86 16.37 -7.68
N LEU A 72 -7.94 15.44 -6.72
CA LEU A 72 -8.05 14.03 -7.02
C LEU A 72 -9.47 13.72 -7.53
N ALA A 73 -9.59 13.01 -8.63
CA ALA A 73 -10.87 12.57 -9.16
C ALA A 73 -11.49 11.48 -8.27
N GLY A 74 -12.79 11.57 -8.01
CA GLY A 74 -13.56 10.54 -7.30
C GLY A 74 -13.39 10.54 -5.77
N VAL A 75 -12.89 11.61 -5.20
CA VAL A 75 -12.83 11.84 -3.76
C VAL A 75 -13.84 12.90 -3.39
N ASP A 76 -14.56 12.70 -2.28
CA ASP A 76 -15.46 13.71 -1.74
C ASP A 76 -14.63 14.89 -1.21
N TYR A 77 -14.90 16.06 -1.78
CA TYR A 77 -14.21 17.28 -1.40
C TYR A 77 -14.81 17.91 -0.16
N TRP A 78 -13.95 18.58 0.57
CA TRP A 78 -14.36 19.43 1.66
C TRP A 78 -14.90 20.75 1.10
N THR A 79 -16.15 21.08 1.39
CA THR A 79 -16.81 22.33 1.03
C THR A 79 -17.17 23.10 2.29
N GLU A 80 -17.34 24.44 2.19
CA GLU A 80 -17.79 25.24 3.33
C GLU A 80 -19.13 24.76 3.89
N ASP A 81 -20.01 24.23 3.04
CA ASP A 81 -21.34 23.74 3.43
C ASP A 81 -21.26 22.44 4.26
N ASN A 82 -20.19 21.68 4.15
CA ASN A 82 -20.03 20.45 4.91
C ASN A 82 -18.99 20.55 6.04
N GLN A 83 -18.57 21.76 6.40
CA GLN A 83 -17.62 22.01 7.50
C GLN A 83 -18.06 21.40 8.84
N GLY A 84 -19.34 21.25 9.07
CA GLY A 84 -19.87 20.58 10.25
C GLY A 84 -19.72 19.07 10.27
N ALA A 85 -19.41 18.45 9.12
CA ALA A 85 -19.22 17.01 9.00
C ALA A 85 -17.75 16.56 9.24
N TYR A 86 -16.92 17.49 9.70
CA TYR A 86 -15.48 17.33 9.69
C TYR A 86 -14.86 16.71 10.89
N PHE A 87 -15.12 15.51 11.12
CA PHE A 87 -14.18 14.61 11.77
C PHE A 87 -14.56 13.19 11.35
N PRO A 88 -13.69 12.51 10.72
CA PRO A 88 -12.22 12.60 10.76
C PRO A 88 -11.64 13.61 9.76
N ARG A 89 -10.44 14.14 10.08
CA ARG A 89 -9.66 14.99 9.20
C ARG A 89 -9.60 14.39 7.78
N PRO A 90 -9.79 15.17 6.70
CA PRO A 90 -9.64 14.67 5.34
C PRO A 90 -8.36 13.87 5.20
N GLY A 91 -8.45 12.66 4.65
CA GLY A 91 -7.30 11.75 4.54
C GLY A 91 -7.04 10.83 5.72
N THR A 92 -7.80 10.95 6.83
CA THR A 92 -7.74 9.96 7.92
C THR A 92 -8.66 8.79 7.60
N GLY A 93 -8.13 7.59 7.58
CA GLY A 93 -8.91 6.39 7.24
C GLY A 93 -8.32 5.11 7.79
N ASP A 94 -9.02 4.00 7.53
CA ASP A 94 -8.56 2.66 7.89
C ASP A 94 -7.40 2.26 6.96
N GLY A 95 -6.20 2.25 7.53
CA GLY A 95 -4.97 1.91 6.84
C GLY A 95 -4.72 0.40 6.70
N SER A 96 -5.72 -0.44 6.94
CA SER A 96 -5.59 -1.88 6.78
C SER A 96 -5.40 -2.27 5.31
N PHE A 97 -4.45 -3.17 5.05
CA PHE A 97 -4.16 -3.62 3.70
C PHE A 97 -3.55 -5.01 3.65
N ILE A 98 -3.62 -5.62 2.47
CA ILE A 98 -2.87 -6.82 2.08
C ILE A 98 -2.01 -6.45 0.88
N LYS A 99 -0.73 -6.77 0.93
CA LYS A 99 0.24 -6.45 -0.13
C LYS A 99 1.04 -7.67 -0.52
N ILE A 100 1.10 -7.95 -1.82
CA ILE A 100 2.04 -8.91 -2.35
C ILE A 100 3.36 -8.17 -2.57
N LYS A 101 4.36 -8.47 -1.74
CA LYS A 101 5.64 -7.75 -1.76
C LYS A 101 6.53 -8.22 -2.90
N ASN A 102 6.56 -9.52 -3.14
CA ASN A 102 7.26 -10.07 -4.29
C ASN A 102 6.65 -11.38 -4.77
N ILE A 103 6.82 -11.62 -6.06
CA ILE A 103 6.55 -12.90 -6.72
C ILE A 103 7.77 -13.20 -7.57
N THR A 104 8.40 -14.34 -7.33
CA THR A 104 9.53 -14.82 -8.14
C THR A 104 9.15 -16.13 -8.79
N LEU A 105 9.25 -16.19 -10.11
CA LEU A 105 9.11 -17.41 -10.90
C LEU A 105 10.47 -17.75 -11.50
N GLY A 106 10.98 -18.94 -11.19
CA GLY A 106 12.22 -19.46 -11.73
C GLY A 106 11.99 -20.70 -12.58
N TYR A 107 12.88 -20.89 -13.54
CA TYR A 107 12.97 -22.11 -14.34
C TYR A 107 14.43 -22.54 -14.43
N THR A 108 14.71 -23.76 -13.96
CA THR A 108 16.04 -24.38 -14.05
C THR A 108 16.09 -25.26 -15.29
N LEU A 109 17.04 -25.00 -16.17
CA LEU A 109 17.19 -25.82 -17.38
C LEU A 109 17.53 -27.26 -17.00
N PRO A 110 16.95 -28.25 -17.69
CA PRO A 110 17.33 -29.65 -17.53
C PRO A 110 18.82 -29.88 -17.79
N ALA A 111 19.45 -30.78 -17.02
CA ALA A 111 20.88 -31.02 -17.08
C ALA A 111 21.37 -31.49 -18.47
N ASN A 112 20.50 -32.13 -19.25
CA ASN A 112 20.84 -32.53 -20.64
C ASN A 112 20.99 -31.34 -21.60
N ILE A 113 20.40 -30.20 -21.26
CA ILE A 113 20.54 -28.96 -22.06
C ILE A 113 21.72 -28.14 -21.52
N SER A 114 21.81 -27.95 -20.19
CA SER A 114 22.86 -27.12 -19.59
C SER A 114 24.25 -27.67 -19.85
N ARG A 115 24.46 -28.99 -19.84
CA ARG A 115 25.73 -29.64 -20.15
C ARG A 115 26.21 -29.44 -21.60
N LYS A 116 25.30 -29.25 -22.54
CA LYS A 116 25.68 -28.99 -23.95
C LYS A 116 26.40 -27.67 -24.13
N VAL A 117 26.20 -26.75 -23.21
CA VAL A 117 26.82 -25.42 -23.20
C VAL A 117 27.84 -25.24 -22.07
N LEU A 118 28.39 -26.38 -21.59
CA LEU A 118 29.41 -26.44 -20.54
C LEU A 118 29.01 -25.79 -19.22
N MET A 119 27.71 -25.78 -18.91
CA MET A 119 27.18 -25.29 -17.64
C MET A 119 26.67 -26.44 -16.79
N GLU A 120 27.00 -26.46 -15.50
CA GLU A 120 26.45 -27.40 -14.55
C GLU A 120 24.97 -27.11 -14.30
N LYS A 121 24.63 -25.83 -14.11
CA LYS A 121 23.25 -25.39 -13.84
C LYS A 121 22.99 -24.03 -14.45
N CYS A 122 21.82 -23.88 -15.06
CA CYS A 122 21.33 -22.58 -15.56
C CYS A 122 19.90 -22.38 -15.05
N ARG A 123 19.66 -21.31 -14.29
CA ARG A 123 18.32 -20.91 -13.83
C ARG A 123 17.99 -19.52 -14.31
N ILE A 124 16.89 -19.41 -15.03
CA ILE A 124 16.31 -18.15 -15.50
C ILE A 124 15.18 -17.80 -14.53
N TYR A 125 15.07 -16.54 -14.13
CA TYR A 125 14.00 -16.12 -13.23
C TYR A 125 13.47 -14.72 -13.56
N ALA A 126 12.23 -14.51 -13.17
CA ALA A 126 11.58 -13.21 -13.21
C ALA A 126 11.01 -12.92 -11.80
N THR A 127 11.23 -11.71 -11.31
CA THR A 127 10.70 -11.23 -10.04
C THR A 127 9.89 -9.97 -10.26
N ALA A 128 8.67 -9.94 -9.73
CA ALA A 128 7.85 -8.75 -9.62
C ALA A 128 7.85 -8.27 -8.17
N TYR A 129 8.28 -7.03 -7.93
CA TYR A 129 8.20 -6.39 -6.62
C TYR A 129 6.99 -5.48 -6.55
N ASN A 130 6.29 -5.52 -5.41
CA ASN A 130 5.07 -4.74 -5.13
C ASN A 130 4.00 -4.84 -6.23
N PRO A 131 3.74 -6.04 -6.83
CA PRO A 131 2.82 -6.14 -7.96
C PRO A 131 1.38 -5.79 -7.60
N PHE A 132 0.94 -6.12 -6.38
CA PHE A 132 -0.45 -5.95 -5.96
C PHE A 132 -0.55 -5.43 -4.54
N ILE A 133 -1.48 -4.49 -4.34
CA ILE A 133 -1.92 -4.01 -3.03
C ILE A 133 -3.45 -3.96 -3.01
N PHE A 134 -4.03 -4.42 -1.91
CA PHE A 134 -5.46 -4.42 -1.64
C PHE A 134 -5.69 -3.64 -0.35
N VAL A 135 -6.29 -2.48 -0.47
CA VAL A 135 -6.60 -1.59 0.64
C VAL A 135 -8.04 -1.79 1.10
N LYS A 136 -8.31 -1.65 2.39
CA LYS A 136 -9.64 -1.74 2.95
C LYS A 136 -10.44 -0.48 2.68
N ASP A 137 -9.83 0.68 2.89
CA ASP A 137 -10.45 1.97 2.62
C ASP A 137 -10.21 2.38 1.16
N LYS A 138 -11.30 2.54 0.41
CA LYS A 138 -11.25 2.88 -1.02
C LYS A 138 -10.62 4.26 -1.28
N GLN A 139 -10.70 5.18 -0.33
CA GLN A 139 -10.09 6.51 -0.44
C GLN A 139 -8.55 6.41 -0.49
N LEU A 140 -7.99 5.35 0.09
CA LEU A 140 -6.55 5.09 0.12
C LEU A 140 -6.07 4.24 -1.06
N LYS A 141 -6.92 3.97 -2.05
CA LYS A 141 -6.60 3.09 -3.18
C LYS A 141 -5.36 3.53 -3.97
N ASP A 142 -5.17 4.83 -4.12
CA ASP A 142 -4.08 5.41 -4.90
C ASP A 142 -2.89 5.84 -4.02
N THR A 143 -2.99 5.60 -2.71
CA THR A 143 -1.90 5.79 -1.76
C THR A 143 -1.41 4.43 -1.25
N ASP A 144 -0.12 4.33 -0.89
CA ASP A 144 0.41 3.12 -0.27
C ASP A 144 0.30 3.23 1.26
N PRO A 145 -0.65 2.51 1.91
CA PRO A 145 -0.80 2.57 3.36
C PRO A 145 0.44 2.08 4.13
N GLU A 146 1.35 1.37 3.47
CA GLU A 146 2.60 0.93 4.07
C GLU A 146 3.51 2.12 4.44
N THR A 147 3.38 3.23 3.72
CA THR A 147 4.12 4.47 3.99
C THR A 147 3.48 5.33 5.09
N ASN A 148 2.44 4.82 5.76
CA ASN A 148 1.67 5.52 6.79
C ASN A 148 1.08 6.87 6.32
N GLY A 149 0.70 6.94 5.04
CA GLY A 149 0.06 8.13 4.46
C GLY A 149 1.02 9.25 4.05
N SER A 150 2.32 9.01 4.11
CA SER A 150 3.34 9.97 3.64
C SER A 150 3.12 10.32 2.16
N ASP A 151 3.31 11.58 1.81
CA ASP A 151 3.34 12.10 0.44
C ASP A 151 4.70 11.93 -0.25
N ALA A 152 5.66 11.27 0.43
CA ALA A 152 6.93 10.88 -0.15
C ALA A 152 6.74 10.01 -1.39
N PHE A 153 7.81 9.73 -2.11
CA PHE A 153 7.80 8.95 -3.35
C PHE A 153 6.94 7.71 -3.23
N PRO A 154 5.95 7.51 -4.12
CA PRO A 154 5.08 6.34 -4.07
C PRO A 154 5.90 5.06 -4.28
N THR A 155 5.50 3.99 -3.62
CA THR A 155 6.09 2.67 -3.82
C THR A 155 5.85 2.23 -5.27
N TYR A 156 6.92 2.02 -6.02
CA TYR A 156 6.84 1.62 -7.42
C TYR A 156 6.75 0.10 -7.59
N ARG A 157 6.17 -0.31 -8.71
CA ARG A 157 6.22 -1.69 -9.18
C ARG A 157 7.49 -1.89 -9.98
N GLN A 158 8.23 -2.96 -9.69
CA GLN A 158 9.48 -3.27 -10.38
C GLN A 158 9.46 -4.70 -10.89
N PHE A 159 9.94 -4.88 -12.11
CA PHE A 159 10.14 -6.19 -12.72
C PHE A 159 11.63 -6.41 -12.98
N VAL A 160 12.14 -7.52 -12.48
CA VAL A 160 13.54 -7.90 -12.61
C VAL A 160 13.60 -9.25 -13.30
N PHE A 161 14.47 -9.34 -14.30
CA PHE A 161 14.79 -10.60 -14.99
C PHE A 161 16.25 -10.92 -14.74
N GLY A 162 16.54 -12.18 -14.48
CA GLY A 162 17.91 -12.59 -14.19
C GLY A 162 18.19 -14.01 -14.61
N VAL A 163 19.48 -14.31 -14.70
CA VAL A 163 20.01 -15.64 -15.03
C VAL A 163 21.09 -15.97 -14.01
N ASN A 164 20.99 -17.14 -13.39
CA ASN A 164 22.02 -17.71 -12.53
C ASN A 164 22.71 -18.86 -13.28
N LEU A 165 24.01 -18.76 -13.45
CA LEU A 165 24.84 -19.74 -14.13
C LEU A 165 25.83 -20.36 -13.14
N THR A 166 25.96 -21.68 -13.17
CA THR A 166 26.99 -22.44 -12.44
C THR A 166 27.76 -23.25 -13.46
N PHE A 167 29.09 -23.14 -13.38
CA PHE A 167 30.02 -23.84 -14.26
C PHE A 167 30.73 -24.95 -13.53
#